data_07d9bc70d9118c092717331ef3456cbc
#
_entry.id   07d9bc70d9118c092717331ef3456cbc
#
_cell.length_a   1.000
_cell.length_b   1.000
_cell.length_c   1.000
_cell.angle_alpha   90.00
_cell.angle_beta   90.00
_cell.angle_gamma   90.00
#
_symmetry.space_group_name_H-M   'P 1'
#
loop_
_entity.id
_entity.type
_entity.pdbx_description
1 polymer ?
#
loop_
_entity_poly.entity_id
_entity_poly.type
_entity_poly.pdbx_seq_one_letter_code
_entity_poly.pdbx_strand_id
1 'polypeptide(L)'
;EAIYESRLYEGYNSNWKDIVDGWLFENPALGEIKGKIEKIKYIGFSSFCFSIYGDAFSGKDCILKQLGYYLYNSGYEVLEYRGKNLNINLLINYVKCCNQKKFVLLIENASYYYKIIEKLLHINLNEKTLLIITTSRNYNHIKKRYYLEGNPFEEYKIENKITLDYAKKIYDKLEEKGYLGDLSLSKEKGIPKIVKKNTLINLFTALTYGNGFKKRLSKTVKQILLSDEQIRKIYIELSIFDKVDLPYYP
;
A
#
# COMPACT_ATOMS: atom_id res chain seq x y z
N GLU A 1 -21.16 20.81 -9.58
CA GLU A 1 -19.96 20.16 -9.01
C GLU A 1 -19.43 19.15 -10.02
N ALA A 2 -18.14 19.19 -10.33
CA ALA A 2 -17.53 18.21 -11.21
C ALA A 2 -17.55 16.84 -10.51
N ILE A 3 -18.07 15.82 -11.19
CA ILE A 3 -18.06 14.44 -10.68
C ILE A 3 -16.60 14.00 -10.60
N TYR A 4 -16.17 13.58 -9.39
CA TYR A 4 -14.82 13.04 -9.21
C TYR A 4 -14.72 11.67 -9.87
N GLU A 5 -13.78 11.54 -10.78
CA GLU A 5 -13.42 10.29 -11.42
C GLU A 5 -12.03 9.86 -10.96
N SER A 6 -11.94 8.67 -10.38
CA SER A 6 -10.68 8.13 -9.89
C SER A 6 -9.81 7.63 -11.03
N ARG A 7 -8.52 7.95 -10.97
CA ARG A 7 -7.52 7.42 -11.90
C ARG A 7 -6.81 6.15 -11.38
N LEU A 8 -7.35 5.56 -10.31
CA LEU A 8 -6.80 4.36 -9.69
C LEU A 8 -6.68 3.19 -10.69
N TYR A 9 -7.73 3.00 -11.50
CA TYR A 9 -7.76 1.89 -12.48
C TYR A 9 -6.89 2.12 -13.71
N GLU A 10 -6.38 3.34 -13.87
CA GLU A 10 -5.34 3.69 -14.82
C GLU A 10 -3.92 3.45 -14.29
N GLY A 11 -3.78 2.95 -13.07
CA GLY A 11 -2.50 2.64 -12.44
C GLY A 11 -1.89 3.76 -11.60
N TYR A 12 -2.65 4.83 -11.32
CA TYR A 12 -2.20 5.88 -10.40
C TYR A 12 -2.35 5.46 -8.95
N ASN A 13 -1.55 6.07 -8.07
CA ASN A 13 -1.64 5.82 -6.63
C ASN A 13 -3.01 6.24 -6.10
N SER A 14 -3.57 5.46 -5.18
CA SER A 14 -4.80 5.80 -4.50
C SER A 14 -4.64 7.06 -3.65
N ASN A 15 -5.69 7.87 -3.58
CA ASN A 15 -5.78 9.01 -2.69
C ASN A 15 -6.93 8.82 -1.68
N TRP A 16 -7.09 9.73 -0.73
CA TRP A 16 -8.13 9.64 0.29
C TRP A 16 -9.55 9.74 -0.28
N LYS A 17 -9.73 10.50 -1.36
CA LYS A 17 -11.04 10.62 -2.01
C LYS A 17 -11.45 9.31 -2.67
N ASP A 18 -10.50 8.55 -3.24
CA ASP A 18 -10.78 7.21 -3.77
C ASP A 18 -11.35 6.26 -2.70
N ILE A 19 -10.94 6.44 -1.44
CA ILE A 19 -11.42 5.61 -0.32
C ILE A 19 -12.82 6.02 0.07
N VAL A 20 -13.05 7.31 0.29
CA VAL A 20 -14.35 7.87 0.70
C VAL A 20 -15.42 7.58 -0.35
N ASP A 21 -15.09 7.74 -1.63
CA ASP A 21 -16.01 7.50 -2.76
C ASP A 21 -16.09 6.01 -3.16
N GLY A 22 -15.43 5.13 -2.40
CA GLY A 22 -15.53 3.67 -2.57
C GLY A 22 -14.95 3.13 -3.87
N TRP A 23 -13.84 3.68 -4.37
CA TRP A 23 -13.17 3.20 -5.58
C TRP A 23 -12.25 2.01 -5.34
N LEU A 24 -11.81 1.78 -4.09
CA LEU A 24 -10.86 0.70 -3.79
C LEU A 24 -11.55 -0.67 -3.76
N PHE A 25 -10.82 -1.67 -4.25
CA PHE A 25 -11.19 -3.07 -4.01
C PHE A 25 -10.93 -3.44 -2.56
N GLU A 26 -11.85 -4.15 -1.95
CA GLU A 26 -11.62 -4.72 -0.63
C GLU A 26 -10.71 -5.94 -0.73
N ASN A 27 -9.43 -5.75 -0.37
CA ASN A 27 -8.49 -6.87 -0.32
C ASN A 27 -8.91 -7.87 0.76
N PRO A 28 -8.92 -9.19 0.49
CA PRO A 28 -9.28 -10.22 1.47
C PRO A 28 -8.50 -10.13 2.78
N ALA A 29 -7.23 -9.72 2.73
CA ALA A 29 -6.38 -9.54 3.90
C ALA A 29 -6.86 -8.41 4.84
N LEU A 30 -7.66 -7.45 4.36
CA LEU A 30 -8.09 -6.30 5.16
C LEU A 30 -8.89 -6.72 6.40
N GLY A 31 -9.77 -7.71 6.25
CA GLY A 31 -10.58 -8.23 7.37
C GLY A 31 -9.72 -8.88 8.45
N GLU A 32 -8.75 -9.69 8.05
CA GLU A 32 -7.82 -10.35 8.98
C GLU A 32 -6.93 -9.32 9.69
N ILE A 33 -6.40 -8.33 8.95
CA ILE A 33 -5.57 -7.27 9.52
C ILE A 33 -6.38 -6.43 10.53
N LYS A 34 -7.63 -6.07 10.21
CA LYS A 34 -8.52 -5.40 11.16
C LYS A 34 -8.68 -6.20 12.44
N GLY A 35 -8.94 -7.52 12.33
CA GLY A 35 -9.07 -8.40 13.49
C GLY A 35 -7.80 -8.48 14.34
N LYS A 36 -6.61 -8.43 13.74
CA LYS A 36 -5.33 -8.36 14.46
C LYS A 36 -5.17 -7.02 15.17
N ILE A 37 -5.43 -5.91 14.49
CA ILE A 37 -5.35 -4.55 15.07
C ILE A 37 -6.33 -4.40 16.26
N GLU A 38 -7.54 -4.95 16.17
CA GLU A 38 -8.49 -4.94 17.30
C GLU A 38 -7.93 -5.67 18.52
N LYS A 39 -7.25 -6.80 18.33
CA LYS A 39 -6.60 -7.54 19.44
C LYS A 39 -5.48 -6.72 20.08
N ILE A 40 -4.69 -5.97 19.32
CA ILE A 40 -3.60 -5.13 19.81
C ILE A 40 -4.11 -4.07 20.80
N LYS A 41 -5.32 -3.54 20.59
CA LYS A 41 -5.93 -2.54 21.49
C LYS A 41 -6.03 -2.99 22.94
N TYR A 42 -6.07 -4.29 23.21
CA TYR A 42 -6.19 -4.86 24.54
C TYR A 42 -4.84 -5.16 25.23
N ILE A 43 -3.70 -4.96 24.55
CA ILE A 43 -2.39 -5.37 25.09
C ILE A 43 -1.76 -4.31 26.00
N GLY A 44 -2.33 -3.10 26.10
CA GLY A 44 -1.91 -2.07 27.07
C GLY A 44 -0.61 -1.32 26.76
N PHE A 45 -0.10 -1.40 25.51
CA PHE A 45 1.06 -0.62 25.09
C PHE A 45 0.71 0.85 24.83
N SER A 46 1.60 1.76 25.21
CA SER A 46 1.49 3.18 24.84
C SER A 46 1.77 3.41 23.34
N SER A 47 2.66 2.58 22.76
CA SER A 47 2.97 2.63 21.32
C SER A 47 3.10 1.21 20.78
N PHE A 48 2.61 0.98 19.57
CA PHE A 48 2.66 -0.31 18.87
C PHE A 48 2.91 -0.11 17.38
N CYS A 49 3.72 -0.96 16.75
CA CYS A 49 3.94 -0.95 15.31
C CYS A 49 3.30 -2.18 14.65
N PHE A 50 2.49 -1.95 13.63
CA PHE A 50 1.96 -2.99 12.76
C PHE A 50 2.47 -2.79 11.33
N SER A 51 3.29 -3.73 10.85
CA SER A 51 3.93 -3.60 9.53
C SER A 51 3.28 -4.52 8.50
N ILE A 52 2.80 -3.92 7.42
CA ILE A 52 2.25 -4.62 6.26
C ILE A 52 3.32 -4.64 5.18
N TYR A 53 3.74 -5.83 4.77
CA TYR A 53 4.77 -5.94 3.75
C TYR A 53 4.36 -6.88 2.62
N GLY A 54 4.98 -6.70 1.46
CA GLY A 54 4.68 -7.50 0.28
C GLY A 54 5.39 -6.95 -0.95
N ASP A 55 5.21 -7.63 -2.07
CA ASP A 55 5.81 -7.24 -3.33
C ASP A 55 5.26 -5.90 -3.85
N ALA A 56 5.94 -5.33 -4.83
CA ALA A 56 5.41 -4.17 -5.54
C ALA A 56 4.02 -4.51 -6.12
N PHE A 57 3.12 -3.53 -6.10
CA PHE A 57 1.75 -3.65 -6.61
C PHE A 57 0.88 -4.74 -5.94
N SER A 58 1.20 -5.17 -4.72
CA SER A 58 0.35 -6.09 -3.95
C SER A 58 -0.89 -5.43 -3.34
N GLY A 59 -1.06 -4.11 -3.49
CA GLY A 59 -2.18 -3.35 -2.92
C GLY A 59 -2.00 -2.94 -1.46
N LYS A 60 -0.82 -3.13 -0.88
CA LYS A 60 -0.55 -2.79 0.54
C LYS A 60 -0.81 -1.32 0.89
N ASP A 61 -0.50 -0.38 -0.02
CA ASP A 61 -0.72 1.05 0.22
C ASP A 61 -2.22 1.41 0.18
N CYS A 62 -3.00 0.70 -0.63
CA CYS A 62 -4.47 0.79 -0.59
C CYS A 62 -5.02 0.26 0.74
N ILE A 63 -4.49 -0.86 1.24
CA ILE A 63 -4.86 -1.42 2.54
C ILE A 63 -4.50 -0.44 3.67
N LEU A 64 -3.31 0.18 3.64
CA LEU A 64 -2.89 1.18 4.61
C LEU A 64 -3.91 2.31 4.73
N LYS A 65 -4.34 2.87 3.61
CA LYS A 65 -5.33 3.96 3.59
C LYS A 65 -6.72 3.48 4.03
N GLN A 66 -7.15 2.28 3.61
CA GLN A 66 -8.41 1.69 4.07
C GLN A 66 -8.42 1.45 5.59
N LEU A 67 -7.30 1.03 6.17
CA LEU A 67 -7.13 0.92 7.62
C LEU A 67 -7.16 2.28 8.30
N GLY A 68 -6.49 3.28 7.75
CA GLY A 68 -6.55 4.66 8.25
C GLY A 68 -7.99 5.17 8.29
N TYR A 69 -8.76 5.00 7.23
CA TYR A 69 -10.17 5.39 7.18
C TYR A 69 -11.02 4.61 8.19
N TYR A 70 -10.82 3.31 8.31
CA TYR A 70 -11.50 2.48 9.31
C TYR A 70 -11.21 2.97 10.74
N LEU A 71 -9.95 3.27 11.05
CA LEU A 71 -9.55 3.73 12.39
C LEU A 71 -10.03 5.17 12.67
N TYR A 72 -10.05 6.04 11.66
CA TYR A 72 -10.68 7.36 11.77
C TYR A 72 -12.14 7.24 12.21
N ASN A 73 -12.92 6.40 11.53
CA ASN A 73 -14.32 6.13 11.89
C ASN A 73 -14.47 5.43 13.26
N SER A 74 -13.38 4.84 13.78
CA SER A 74 -13.31 4.24 15.12
C SER A 74 -12.82 5.22 16.20
N GLY A 75 -12.74 6.52 15.88
CA GLY A 75 -12.38 7.59 16.82
C GLY A 75 -10.88 7.76 17.05
N TYR A 76 -10.02 7.33 16.14
CA TYR A 76 -8.60 7.65 16.15
C TYR A 76 -8.32 8.95 15.39
N GLU A 77 -7.36 9.72 15.91
CA GLU A 77 -6.71 10.79 15.13
C GLU A 77 -5.73 10.14 14.16
N VAL A 78 -5.95 10.30 12.84
CA VAL A 78 -5.14 9.65 11.81
C VAL A 78 -4.17 10.64 11.20
N LEU A 79 -2.88 10.35 11.34
CA LEU A 79 -1.77 11.11 10.81
C LEU A 79 -1.13 10.33 9.67
N GLU A 80 -0.92 10.97 8.52
CA GLU A 80 -0.20 10.38 7.39
C GLU A 80 1.14 11.08 7.22
N TYR A 81 2.21 10.31 7.24
CA TYR A 81 3.55 10.83 6.98
C TYR A 81 3.82 10.91 5.47
N ARG A 82 4.10 12.12 4.98
CA ARG A 82 4.36 12.41 3.56
C ARG A 82 5.71 13.09 3.30
N GLY A 83 6.64 12.98 4.22
CA GLY A 83 7.92 13.69 4.12
C GLY A 83 9.12 12.79 3.84
N LYS A 84 10.31 13.42 3.75
CA LYS A 84 11.59 12.72 3.67
C LYS A 84 12.23 12.52 5.06
N ASN A 85 11.93 13.38 6.04
CA ASN A 85 12.51 13.36 7.38
C ASN A 85 11.42 13.35 8.44
N LEU A 86 11.20 12.20 9.08
CA LEU A 86 10.25 12.08 10.18
C LEU A 86 10.81 12.77 11.43
N ASN A 87 10.23 13.92 11.79
CA ASN A 87 10.61 14.65 13.00
C ASN A 87 9.85 14.10 14.22
N ILE A 88 10.54 13.28 15.00
CA ILE A 88 9.99 12.64 16.20
C ILE A 88 9.47 13.67 17.21
N ASN A 89 10.23 14.74 17.44
CA ASN A 89 9.89 15.73 18.46
C ASN A 89 8.59 16.47 18.11
N LEU A 90 8.41 16.84 16.85
CA LEU A 90 7.16 17.44 16.39
C LEU A 90 5.97 16.51 16.56
N LEU A 91 6.12 15.25 16.18
CA LEU A 91 5.08 14.24 16.34
C LEU A 91 4.71 14.05 17.82
N ILE A 92 5.70 13.88 18.69
CA ILE A 92 5.47 13.68 20.13
C ILE A 92 4.79 14.90 20.74
N ASN A 93 5.25 16.11 20.42
CA ASN A 93 4.65 17.35 20.91
C ASN A 93 3.18 17.44 20.45
N TYR A 94 2.91 17.16 19.19
CA TYR A 94 1.54 17.14 18.68
C TYR A 94 0.68 16.14 19.46
N VAL A 95 1.12 14.89 19.58
CA VAL A 95 0.40 13.84 20.33
C VAL A 95 0.17 14.25 21.78
N LYS A 96 1.17 14.83 22.46
CA LYS A 96 1.05 15.25 23.87
C LYS A 96 0.11 16.45 24.06
N CYS A 97 0.11 17.41 23.15
CA CYS A 97 -0.71 18.63 23.26
C CYS A 97 -2.16 18.45 22.78
N CYS A 98 -2.42 17.51 21.88
CA CYS A 98 -3.76 17.25 21.36
C CYS A 98 -4.67 16.65 22.45
N ASN A 99 -5.96 16.99 22.45
CA ASN A 99 -6.93 16.43 23.41
C ASN A 99 -7.31 14.97 23.12
N GLN A 100 -7.01 14.47 21.92
CA GLN A 100 -7.29 13.10 21.52
C GLN A 100 -6.41 12.10 22.30
N LYS A 101 -6.96 10.93 22.61
CA LYS A 101 -6.25 9.86 23.35
C LYS A 101 -5.68 8.78 22.43
N LYS A 102 -6.26 8.59 21.25
CA LYS A 102 -5.90 7.50 20.31
C LYS A 102 -5.40 8.07 19.00
N PHE A 103 -4.18 7.73 18.66
CA PHE A 103 -3.51 8.19 17.44
C PHE A 103 -3.11 7.02 16.56
N VAL A 104 -3.18 7.24 15.25
CA VAL A 104 -2.61 6.34 14.24
C VAL A 104 -1.66 7.13 13.38
N LEU A 105 -0.45 6.62 13.20
CA LEU A 105 0.53 7.15 12.25
C LEU A 105 0.68 6.18 11.08
N LEU A 106 0.34 6.63 9.88
CA LEU A 106 0.48 5.87 8.64
C LEU A 106 1.77 6.25 7.93
N ILE A 107 2.60 5.25 7.60
CA ILE A 107 3.89 5.46 6.91
C ILE A 107 4.00 4.51 5.73
N GLU A 108 4.01 5.05 4.51
CA GLU A 108 4.33 4.29 3.30
C GLU A 108 5.85 4.09 3.17
N ASN A 109 6.28 2.96 2.62
CA ASN A 109 7.69 2.60 2.40
C ASN A 109 8.56 2.76 3.66
N ALA A 110 8.04 2.34 4.81
CA ALA A 110 8.57 2.65 6.13
C ALA A 110 9.91 1.97 6.47
N SER A 111 10.41 1.03 5.69
CA SER A 111 11.69 0.37 5.97
C SER A 111 12.87 1.33 6.11
N TYR A 112 12.78 2.53 5.53
CA TYR A 112 13.78 3.60 5.71
C TYR A 112 13.72 4.25 7.10
N TYR A 113 12.59 4.10 7.80
CA TYR A 113 12.29 4.77 9.07
C TYR A 113 12.25 3.81 10.25
N TYR A 114 12.53 2.50 10.09
CA TYR A 114 12.42 1.52 11.17
C TYR A 114 13.25 1.86 12.40
N LYS A 115 14.49 2.37 12.23
CA LYS A 115 15.30 2.89 13.33
C LYS A 115 14.66 4.08 14.06
N ILE A 116 13.87 4.87 13.35
CA ILE A 116 13.14 6.00 13.93
C ILE A 116 11.88 5.50 14.64
N ILE A 117 11.18 4.54 14.04
CA ILE A 117 10.00 3.89 14.60
C ILE A 117 10.37 3.16 15.89
N GLU A 118 11.49 2.44 15.94
CA GLU A 118 12.03 1.83 17.16
C GLU A 118 12.07 2.84 18.31
N LYS A 119 12.62 4.03 18.07
CA LYS A 119 12.68 5.09 19.09
C LYS A 119 11.27 5.55 19.53
N LEU A 120 10.31 5.64 18.60
CA LEU A 120 8.93 6.01 18.91
C LEU A 120 8.23 4.97 19.81
N LEU A 121 8.56 3.68 19.64
CA LEU A 121 7.99 2.59 20.43
C LEU A 121 8.42 2.62 21.91
N HIS A 122 9.56 3.25 22.22
CA HIS A 122 10.05 3.41 23.59
C HIS A 122 9.59 4.69 24.29
N ILE A 123 8.81 5.56 23.61
CA ILE A 123 8.38 6.82 24.19
C ILE A 123 7.15 6.63 25.05
N ASN A 124 7.23 7.14 26.28
CA ASN A 124 6.06 7.22 27.13
C ASN A 124 5.15 8.38 26.68
N LEU A 125 3.95 8.05 26.26
CA LEU A 125 2.92 9.00 25.84
C LEU A 125 1.87 9.25 26.92
N ASN A 126 2.18 8.88 28.18
CA ASN A 126 1.27 8.93 29.33
C ASN A 126 0.00 8.07 29.08
N GLU A 127 -1.19 8.67 29.16
CA GLU A 127 -2.48 7.98 28.92
C GLU A 127 -2.87 7.86 27.44
N LYS A 128 -2.00 8.23 26.52
CA LYS A 128 -2.28 8.23 25.09
C LYS A 128 -1.69 7.00 24.40
N THR A 129 -2.34 6.58 23.35
CA THR A 129 -1.89 5.44 22.53
C THR A 129 -1.53 5.87 21.12
N LEU A 130 -0.42 5.36 20.59
CA LEU A 130 0.04 5.58 19.24
C LEU A 130 0.17 4.23 18.52
N LEU A 131 -0.71 3.98 17.58
CA LEU A 131 -0.58 2.86 16.65
C LEU A 131 0.16 3.33 15.38
N ILE A 132 1.29 2.73 15.08
CA ILE A 132 2.06 3.01 13.88
C ILE A 132 1.76 1.91 12.88
N ILE A 133 1.10 2.23 11.77
CA ILE A 133 0.84 1.27 10.69
C ILE A 133 1.73 1.62 9.51
N THR A 134 2.49 0.63 9.05
CA THR A 134 3.49 0.85 8.02
C THR A 134 3.28 -0.06 6.82
N THR A 135 3.73 0.40 5.64
CA THR A 135 3.92 -0.50 4.49
C THR A 135 5.39 -0.55 4.10
N SER A 136 5.81 -1.71 3.54
CA SER A 136 7.17 -1.89 3.03
C SER A 136 7.22 -2.93 1.91
N ARG A 137 8.20 -2.83 1.02
CA ARG A 137 8.53 -3.92 0.09
C ARG A 137 9.11 -5.11 0.84
N ASN A 138 8.75 -6.33 0.41
CA ASN A 138 9.16 -7.58 1.04
C ASN A 138 10.66 -7.64 1.35
N TYR A 139 11.52 -7.39 0.34
CA TYR A 139 12.97 -7.41 0.51
C TYR A 139 13.47 -6.40 1.56
N ASN A 140 13.00 -5.16 1.47
CA ASN A 140 13.44 -4.09 2.37
C ASN A 140 12.96 -4.31 3.80
N HIS A 141 11.75 -4.86 3.96
CA HIS A 141 11.22 -5.23 5.26
C HIS A 141 12.07 -6.31 5.93
N ILE A 142 12.27 -7.44 5.26
CA ILE A 142 13.06 -8.56 5.80
C ILE A 142 14.49 -8.11 6.16
N LYS A 143 15.12 -7.29 5.32
CA LYS A 143 16.47 -6.80 5.57
C LYS A 143 16.59 -5.90 6.81
N LYS A 144 15.53 -5.18 7.17
CA LYS A 144 15.60 -4.12 8.20
C LYS A 144 14.68 -4.36 9.40
N ARG A 145 13.85 -5.41 9.41
CA ARG A 145 12.89 -5.67 10.48
C ARG A 145 13.52 -5.87 11.86
N TYR A 146 14.81 -6.21 11.90
CA TYR A 146 15.55 -6.37 13.14
C TYR A 146 15.53 -5.14 14.05
N TYR A 147 15.30 -3.92 13.51
CA TYR A 147 15.07 -2.73 14.33
C TYR A 147 13.76 -2.76 15.11
N LEU A 148 12.78 -3.54 14.65
CA LEU A 148 11.47 -3.65 15.26
C LEU A 148 11.36 -4.89 16.17
N GLU A 149 12.21 -5.90 15.99
CA GLU A 149 12.23 -7.12 16.78
C GLU A 149 12.53 -6.81 18.25
N GLY A 150 11.82 -7.47 19.17
CA GLY A 150 11.91 -7.19 20.61
C GLY A 150 11.08 -6.00 21.11
N ASN A 151 10.44 -5.26 20.23
CA ASN A 151 9.53 -4.16 20.55
C ASN A 151 8.06 -4.59 20.42
N PRO A 152 7.08 -3.75 20.88
CA PRO A 152 5.67 -3.96 20.60
C PRO A 152 5.38 -3.88 19.09
N PHE A 153 5.48 -5.03 18.41
CA PHE A 153 5.50 -5.13 16.97
C PHE A 153 4.78 -6.38 16.47
N GLU A 154 4.02 -6.23 15.41
CA GLU A 154 3.46 -7.34 14.63
C GLU A 154 3.59 -7.05 13.14
N GLU A 155 3.70 -8.10 12.34
CA GLU A 155 3.83 -7.99 10.89
C GLU A 155 2.80 -8.84 10.15
N TYR A 156 2.46 -8.40 8.93
CA TYR A 156 1.56 -9.13 8.04
C TYR A 156 2.05 -9.08 6.60
N LYS A 157 2.22 -10.24 6.00
CA LYS A 157 2.63 -10.35 4.59
C LYS A 157 1.42 -10.36 3.67
N ILE A 158 1.39 -9.44 2.72
CA ILE A 158 0.39 -9.44 1.64
C ILE A 158 0.91 -10.27 0.47
N GLU A 159 0.14 -11.26 0.08
CA GLU A 159 0.43 -12.01 -1.12
C GLU A 159 -0.07 -11.28 -2.37
N ASN A 160 0.78 -11.23 -3.39
CA ASN A 160 0.45 -10.60 -4.66
C ASN A 160 -0.25 -11.60 -5.60
N LYS A 161 -1.40 -12.15 -5.14
CA LYS A 161 -2.17 -13.13 -5.91
C LYS A 161 -3.66 -12.78 -5.89
N ILE A 162 -4.30 -12.85 -7.04
CA ILE A 162 -5.75 -12.70 -7.16
C ILE A 162 -6.38 -14.09 -6.98
N THR A 163 -7.00 -14.30 -5.82
CA THR A 163 -7.84 -15.48 -5.53
C THR A 163 -9.20 -15.36 -6.21
N LEU A 164 -9.97 -16.45 -6.27
CA LEU A 164 -11.32 -16.43 -6.84
C LEU A 164 -12.24 -15.43 -6.12
N ASP A 165 -12.21 -15.41 -4.78
CA ASP A 165 -13.08 -14.51 -4.01
C ASP A 165 -12.65 -13.05 -4.15
N TYR A 166 -11.35 -12.79 -4.26
CA TYR A 166 -10.87 -11.45 -4.55
C TYR A 166 -11.27 -11.02 -5.98
N ALA A 167 -11.20 -11.93 -6.96
CA ALA A 167 -11.62 -11.65 -8.33
C ALA A 167 -13.11 -11.31 -8.43
N LYS A 168 -13.98 -11.94 -7.62
CA LYS A 168 -15.41 -11.58 -7.53
C LYS A 168 -15.59 -10.15 -7.03
N LYS A 169 -14.94 -9.78 -5.90
CA LYS A 169 -14.98 -8.41 -5.36
C LYS A 169 -14.45 -7.37 -6.35
N ILE A 170 -13.39 -7.68 -7.06
CA ILE A 170 -12.85 -6.83 -8.13
C ILE A 170 -13.85 -6.67 -9.24
N TYR A 171 -14.46 -7.75 -9.73
CA TYR A 171 -15.44 -7.72 -10.81
C TYR A 171 -16.63 -6.84 -10.43
N ASP A 172 -17.22 -7.08 -9.25
CA ASP A 172 -18.38 -6.34 -8.76
C ASP A 172 -18.07 -4.83 -8.64
N LYS A 173 -16.87 -4.48 -8.16
CA LYS A 173 -16.46 -3.09 -8.06
C LYS A 173 -16.22 -2.43 -9.43
N LEU A 174 -15.59 -3.13 -10.38
CA LEU A 174 -15.41 -2.65 -11.75
C LEU A 174 -16.74 -2.48 -12.46
N GLU A 175 -17.70 -3.38 -12.23
CA GLU A 175 -19.07 -3.29 -12.76
C GLU A 175 -19.80 -2.06 -12.18
N GLU A 176 -19.76 -1.88 -10.84
CA GLU A 176 -20.34 -0.72 -10.14
C GLU A 176 -19.81 0.61 -10.69
N LYS A 177 -18.51 0.66 -11.00
CA LYS A 177 -17.85 1.89 -11.48
C LYS A 177 -17.82 2.03 -13.01
N GLY A 178 -18.35 1.07 -13.78
CA GLY A 178 -18.40 1.11 -15.24
C GLY A 178 -17.03 0.85 -15.93
N TYR A 179 -16.07 0.22 -15.23
CA TYR A 179 -14.70 -0.01 -15.71
C TYR A 179 -14.43 -1.46 -16.16
N LEU A 180 -15.47 -2.23 -16.49
CA LEU A 180 -15.25 -3.62 -16.96
C LEU A 180 -14.50 -3.72 -18.28
N GLY A 181 -14.66 -2.76 -19.20
CA GLY A 181 -14.02 -2.78 -20.53
C GLY A 181 -14.14 -4.15 -21.21
N ASP A 182 -13.00 -4.73 -21.61
CA ASP A 182 -12.94 -6.08 -22.23
C ASP A 182 -13.39 -7.22 -21.29
N LEU A 183 -13.63 -6.93 -20.00
CA LEU A 183 -14.19 -7.84 -19.01
C LEU A 183 -15.72 -7.81 -18.97
N SER A 184 -16.38 -6.97 -19.79
CA SER A 184 -17.83 -6.75 -19.85
C SER A 184 -18.65 -7.98 -20.33
N LEU A 185 -18.18 -9.16 -20.02
CA LEU A 185 -18.82 -10.44 -20.20
C LEU A 185 -19.65 -10.77 -18.97
N SER A 186 -20.52 -11.79 -19.07
CA SER A 186 -21.20 -12.31 -17.87
C SER A 186 -20.18 -12.60 -16.76
N LYS A 187 -20.57 -12.48 -15.49
CA LYS A 187 -19.72 -12.77 -14.31
C LYS A 187 -19.00 -14.13 -14.46
N GLU A 188 -19.68 -15.13 -15.01
CA GLU A 188 -19.13 -16.47 -15.27
C GLU A 188 -17.90 -16.47 -16.19
N LYS A 189 -17.82 -15.53 -17.12
CA LYS A 189 -16.68 -15.40 -18.05
C LYS A 189 -15.68 -14.33 -17.62
N GLY A 190 -16.12 -13.26 -16.96
CA GLY A 190 -15.31 -12.14 -16.52
C GLY A 190 -14.42 -12.52 -15.33
N ILE A 191 -14.98 -13.15 -14.30
CA ILE A 191 -14.23 -13.55 -13.09
C ILE A 191 -13.05 -14.48 -13.39
N PRO A 192 -13.19 -15.57 -14.19
CA PRO A 192 -12.04 -16.39 -14.57
C PRO A 192 -10.95 -15.62 -15.34
N LYS A 193 -11.34 -14.63 -16.15
CA LYS A 193 -10.36 -13.76 -16.82
C LYS A 193 -9.55 -12.92 -15.83
N ILE A 194 -10.19 -12.41 -14.77
CA ILE A 194 -9.51 -11.67 -13.69
C ILE A 194 -8.54 -12.60 -12.96
N VAL A 195 -8.99 -13.79 -12.55
CA VAL A 195 -8.13 -14.80 -11.89
C VAL A 195 -6.91 -15.13 -12.77
N LYS A 196 -7.11 -15.28 -14.07
CA LYS A 196 -6.02 -15.56 -15.03
C LYS A 196 -4.96 -14.45 -15.09
N LYS A 197 -5.29 -13.20 -14.70
CA LYS A 197 -4.28 -12.12 -14.58
C LYS A 197 -3.31 -12.36 -13.43
N ASN A 198 -3.70 -13.13 -12.44
CA ASN A 198 -2.92 -13.57 -11.28
C ASN A 198 -2.47 -12.46 -10.32
N THR A 199 -2.14 -11.26 -10.81
CA THR A 199 -1.69 -10.11 -10.01
C THR A 199 -2.43 -8.83 -10.37
N LEU A 200 -2.52 -7.89 -9.41
CA LEU A 200 -3.18 -6.60 -9.63
C LEU A 200 -2.50 -5.79 -10.75
N ILE A 201 -1.17 -5.82 -10.84
CA ILE A 201 -0.47 -5.10 -11.91
C ILE A 201 -0.84 -5.65 -13.30
N ASN A 202 -0.95 -6.97 -13.45
CA ASN A 202 -1.37 -7.56 -14.71
C ASN A 202 -2.82 -7.20 -15.05
N LEU A 203 -3.68 -7.12 -14.04
CA LEU A 203 -5.06 -6.70 -14.21
C LEU A 203 -5.14 -5.24 -14.64
N PHE A 204 -4.54 -4.30 -13.90
CA PHE A 204 -4.55 -2.88 -14.25
C PHE A 204 -3.93 -2.62 -15.62
N THR A 205 -2.80 -3.27 -15.93
CA THR A 205 -2.20 -3.18 -17.25
C THR A 205 -3.17 -3.61 -18.37
N ALA A 206 -3.98 -4.64 -18.11
CA ALA A 206 -4.96 -5.10 -19.09
C ALA A 206 -6.18 -4.16 -19.19
N LEU A 207 -6.62 -3.56 -18.09
CA LEU A 207 -7.71 -2.59 -18.08
C LEU A 207 -7.31 -1.30 -18.80
N THR A 208 -6.11 -0.76 -18.49
CA THR A 208 -5.66 0.52 -19.03
C THR A 208 -5.24 0.44 -20.51
N TYR A 209 -4.55 -0.62 -20.88
CA TYR A 209 -3.89 -0.69 -22.19
C TYR A 209 -4.36 -1.86 -23.07
N GLY A 210 -5.26 -2.67 -22.57
CA GLY A 210 -5.77 -3.86 -23.23
C GLY A 210 -4.75 -5.01 -23.31
N ASN A 211 -5.16 -6.13 -23.88
CA ASN A 211 -4.35 -7.35 -23.90
C ASN A 211 -3.09 -7.25 -24.77
N GLY A 212 -3.01 -6.28 -25.68
CA GLY A 212 -1.84 -6.05 -26.54
C GLY A 212 -0.70 -5.25 -25.91
N PHE A 213 -0.90 -4.62 -24.73
CA PHE A 213 0.08 -3.71 -24.11
C PHE A 213 1.41 -4.38 -23.79
N LYS A 214 1.39 -5.56 -23.16
CA LYS A 214 2.63 -6.30 -22.85
C LYS A 214 3.48 -6.56 -24.09
N LYS A 215 2.82 -6.88 -25.20
CA LYS A 215 3.49 -7.16 -26.48
C LYS A 215 4.13 -5.90 -27.07
N ARG A 216 3.41 -4.75 -26.99
CA ARG A 216 3.92 -3.43 -27.42
C ARG A 216 5.06 -2.98 -26.51
N LEU A 217 4.88 -3.03 -25.18
CA LEU A 217 5.92 -2.67 -24.19
C LEU A 217 7.19 -3.51 -24.37
N SER A 218 7.04 -4.83 -24.49
CA SER A 218 8.19 -5.73 -24.75
C SER A 218 8.92 -5.38 -26.05
N LYS A 219 8.19 -5.00 -27.10
CA LYS A 219 8.79 -4.54 -28.37
C LYS A 219 9.54 -3.21 -28.17
N THR A 220 8.93 -2.24 -27.48
CA THR A 220 9.55 -0.94 -27.19
C THR A 220 10.81 -1.10 -26.32
N VAL A 221 10.73 -1.89 -25.24
CA VAL A 221 11.89 -2.18 -24.38
C VAL A 221 13.01 -2.84 -25.18
N LYS A 222 12.70 -3.82 -26.04
CA LYS A 222 13.70 -4.43 -26.93
C LYS A 222 14.33 -3.41 -27.87
N GLN A 223 13.55 -2.50 -28.44
CA GLN A 223 14.07 -1.43 -29.30
C GLN A 223 15.00 -0.47 -28.53
N ILE A 224 14.64 -0.07 -27.29
CA ILE A 224 15.49 0.76 -26.42
C ILE A 224 16.80 0.02 -26.09
N LEU A 225 16.72 -1.27 -25.74
CA LEU A 225 17.91 -2.08 -25.42
C LEU A 225 18.83 -2.31 -26.63
N LEU A 226 18.32 -2.18 -27.86
CA LEU A 226 19.07 -2.36 -29.11
C LEU A 226 19.54 -1.03 -29.74
N SER A 227 19.07 0.13 -29.26
CA SER A 227 19.29 1.41 -29.95
C SER A 227 20.64 2.05 -29.60
N ASP A 228 20.85 2.39 -28.34
CA ASP A 228 22.02 3.14 -27.91
C ASP A 228 22.61 2.53 -26.63
N GLU A 229 23.94 2.43 -26.57
CA GLU A 229 24.62 1.82 -25.43
C GLU A 229 24.44 2.64 -24.14
N GLN A 230 24.43 3.98 -24.25
CA GLN A 230 24.20 4.86 -23.11
C GLN A 230 22.75 4.76 -22.60
N ILE A 231 21.78 4.77 -23.50
CA ILE A 231 20.36 4.60 -23.16
C ILE A 231 20.13 3.24 -22.52
N ARG A 232 20.75 2.18 -23.07
CA ARG A 232 20.66 0.83 -22.49
C ARG A 232 21.26 0.79 -21.08
N LYS A 233 22.43 1.42 -20.87
CA LYS A 233 23.07 1.48 -19.56
C LYS A 233 22.21 2.21 -18.54
N ILE A 234 21.70 3.38 -18.88
CA ILE A 234 20.78 4.15 -18.04
C ILE A 234 19.54 3.34 -17.69
N TYR A 235 18.91 2.65 -18.68
CA TYR A 235 17.73 1.83 -18.44
C TYR A 235 18.01 0.68 -17.47
N ILE A 236 19.15 0.01 -17.61
CA ILE A 236 19.58 -1.07 -16.70
C ILE A 236 19.83 -0.54 -15.31
N GLU A 237 20.55 0.57 -15.17
CA GLU A 237 20.81 1.21 -13.87
C GLU A 237 19.51 1.62 -13.18
N LEU A 238 18.59 2.31 -13.86
CA LEU A 238 17.29 2.68 -13.33
C LEU A 238 16.47 1.45 -12.90
N SER A 239 16.51 0.36 -13.68
CA SER A 239 15.83 -0.88 -13.34
C SER A 239 16.42 -1.57 -12.10
N ILE A 240 17.73 -1.44 -11.88
CA ILE A 240 18.40 -1.91 -10.66
C ILE A 240 17.99 -1.05 -9.47
N PHE A 241 18.05 0.29 -9.60
CA PHE A 241 17.61 1.21 -8.55
C PHE A 241 16.16 0.97 -8.14
N ASP A 242 15.25 0.75 -9.09
CA ASP A 242 13.86 0.43 -8.80
C ASP A 242 13.71 -0.90 -8.04
N LYS A 243 14.47 -1.94 -8.42
CA LYS A 243 14.46 -3.23 -7.72
C LYS A 243 14.99 -3.17 -6.30
N VAL A 244 16.02 -2.37 -6.05
CA VAL A 244 16.63 -2.23 -4.71
C VAL A 244 16.06 -1.08 -3.92
N ASP A 245 15.06 -0.37 -4.48
CA ASP A 245 14.36 0.75 -3.84
C ASP A 245 15.33 1.85 -3.38
N LEU A 246 16.37 2.10 -4.17
CA LEU A 246 17.29 3.20 -3.96
C LEU A 246 16.67 4.50 -4.50
N PRO A 247 16.84 5.63 -3.80
CA PRO A 247 16.43 6.91 -4.35
C PRO A 247 17.26 7.23 -5.60
N TYR A 248 16.58 7.68 -6.66
CA TYR A 248 17.26 8.25 -7.81
C TYR A 248 17.95 9.54 -7.36
N TYR A 249 19.28 9.56 -7.43
CA TYR A 249 20.02 10.82 -7.35
C TYR A 249 20.23 11.32 -8.79
N PRO A 250 19.85 12.59 -9.06
CA PRO A 250 20.10 13.20 -10.35
C PRO A 250 21.59 13.39 -10.61
#